data_4d36aa651265e5c28475e26044db70ef
#
_entry.id   4d36aa651265e5c28475e26044db70ef
#
_cell.length_a   1.000
_cell.length_b   1.000
_cell.length_c   1.000
_cell.angle_alpha   90.00
_cell.angle_beta   90.00
_cell.angle_gamma   90.00
#
_symmetry.space_group_name_H-M   'P 1'
#
loop_
_entity.id
_entity.type
_entity.pdbx_description
1 polymer ?
#
loop_
_entity_poly.entity_id
_entity_poly.type
_entity_poly.pdbx_seq_one_letter_code
_entity_poly.pdbx_strand_id
1 'polypeptide(L)'
;MIAQGQLKTDCVFITRENIDTVLEKNGEQGEIDFLSIDVDGNDYYIWEAISHITPRVVCIEYNGKLPPDCEWVMPYDGGHVWQGNDYFGASLKALEKLGRQKGYQLVGTNRTGVNAFFVRAELAQGKFPAPATAENVYNAPQYTKWHVTGHPSEFCLLGGRVAANDGAAPEAE
;
A
#
# COMPACT_ATOMS: atom_id res chain seq x y z
N MET A 1 25.37 8.50 12.44
CA MET A 1 25.03 9.94 12.63
C MET A 1 24.62 10.49 11.27
N ILE A 2 23.38 10.99 11.15
CA ILE A 2 22.94 11.71 9.95
C ILE A 2 23.52 13.12 10.07
N ALA A 3 24.21 13.60 9.02
CA ALA A 3 24.75 14.96 9.02
C ALA A 3 23.59 15.97 9.06
N GLN A 4 23.83 17.12 9.69
CA GLN A 4 22.83 18.20 9.79
C GLN A 4 22.35 18.59 8.39
N GLY A 5 21.02 18.56 8.16
CA GLY A 5 20.41 18.88 6.87
C GLY A 5 20.16 17.70 5.93
N GLN A 6 20.51 16.45 6.30
CA GLN A 6 20.24 15.25 5.50
C GLN A 6 18.85 14.63 5.77
N LEU A 7 18.15 15.08 6.80
CA LEU A 7 16.79 14.63 7.12
C LEU A 7 15.90 15.85 7.35
N LYS A 8 14.80 15.90 6.61
CA LYS A 8 13.68 16.81 6.87
C LYS A 8 12.54 15.99 7.45
N THR A 9 11.88 16.50 8.46
CA THR A 9 10.71 15.87 9.07
C THR A 9 9.59 16.89 9.16
N ASP A 10 8.37 16.44 8.90
CA ASP A 10 7.16 17.22 9.08
C ASP A 10 6.13 16.35 9.82
N CYS A 11 5.28 16.95 10.63
CA CYS A 11 4.21 16.27 11.35
C CYS A 11 2.87 16.73 10.77
N VAL A 12 2.39 16.00 9.77
CA VAL A 12 1.17 16.33 9.04
C VAL A 12 0.34 15.08 8.86
N PHE A 13 -0.97 15.18 9.09
CA PHE A 13 -1.89 14.12 8.69
C PHE A 13 -2.05 14.15 7.17
N ILE A 14 -1.58 13.10 6.51
CA ILE A 14 -1.53 13.00 5.05
C ILE A 14 -2.87 12.52 4.50
N THR A 15 -3.40 13.22 3.51
CA THR A 15 -4.59 12.87 2.76
C THR A 15 -4.33 12.99 1.26
N ARG A 16 -5.18 12.41 0.42
CA ARG A 16 -5.05 12.56 -1.04
C ARG A 16 -5.21 14.02 -1.50
N GLU A 17 -5.89 14.85 -0.70
CA GLU A 17 -6.11 16.26 -1.00
C GLU A 17 -4.89 17.13 -0.69
N ASN A 18 -4.01 16.70 0.22
CA ASN A 18 -2.90 17.54 0.67
C ASN A 18 -1.52 17.02 0.30
N ILE A 19 -1.38 15.77 -0.14
CA ILE A 19 -0.05 15.14 -0.34
C ILE A 19 0.85 15.94 -1.30
N ASP A 20 0.33 16.36 -2.46
CA ASP A 20 1.13 17.13 -3.43
C ASP A 20 1.57 18.49 -2.86
N THR A 21 0.69 19.17 -2.09
CA THR A 21 1.03 20.41 -1.40
C THR A 21 2.11 20.21 -0.32
N VAL A 22 2.04 19.09 0.41
CA VAL A 22 3.06 18.75 1.42
C VAL A 22 4.41 18.48 0.76
N LEU A 23 4.43 17.74 -0.35
CA LEU A 23 5.65 17.49 -1.13
C LEU A 23 6.26 18.80 -1.65
N GLU A 24 5.45 19.65 -2.26
CA GLU A 24 5.89 20.95 -2.77
C GLU A 24 6.49 21.85 -1.68
N LYS A 25 5.83 21.96 -0.53
CA LYS A 25 6.34 22.71 0.63
C LYS A 25 7.70 22.23 1.12
N ASN A 26 7.96 20.93 1.01
CA ASN A 26 9.23 20.33 1.40
C ASN A 26 10.30 20.42 0.29
N GLY A 27 9.94 21.00 -0.87
CA GLY A 27 10.85 21.19 -2.00
C GLY A 27 11.01 19.95 -2.87
N GLU A 28 10.13 18.97 -2.73
CA GLU A 28 10.15 17.74 -3.53
C GLU A 28 9.35 17.97 -4.82
N GLN A 29 9.98 17.77 -5.98
CA GLN A 29 9.34 17.89 -7.28
C GLN A 29 10.08 17.10 -8.36
N GLY A 30 9.35 16.65 -9.37
CA GLY A 30 9.93 15.94 -10.51
C GLY A 30 10.45 14.55 -10.15
N GLU A 31 11.58 14.13 -10.73
CA GLU A 31 12.13 12.79 -10.50
C GLU A 31 12.80 12.70 -9.13
N ILE A 32 12.44 11.67 -8.38
CA ILE A 32 13.11 11.24 -7.13
C ILE A 32 13.48 9.77 -7.21
N ASP A 33 14.47 9.34 -6.42
CA ASP A 33 14.93 7.94 -6.47
C ASP A 33 13.95 6.96 -5.85
N PHE A 34 13.38 7.31 -4.69
CA PHE A 34 12.58 6.38 -3.91
C PHE A 34 11.46 7.09 -3.16
N LEU A 35 10.26 6.50 -3.20
CA LEU A 35 9.11 6.89 -2.40
C LEU A 35 8.65 5.69 -1.58
N SER A 36 8.46 5.86 -0.27
CA SER A 36 7.78 4.90 0.59
C SER A 36 6.45 5.47 1.05
N ILE A 37 5.38 4.69 0.90
CA ILE A 37 4.02 5.04 1.34
C ILE A 37 3.60 3.99 2.36
N ASP A 38 3.26 4.46 3.57
CA ASP A 38 2.83 3.62 4.68
C ASP A 38 2.05 4.55 5.63
N VAL A 39 0.73 4.59 5.48
CA VAL A 39 -0.17 5.50 6.19
C VAL A 39 -1.37 4.75 6.81
N ASP A 40 -1.19 3.45 7.01
CA ASP A 40 -2.15 2.58 7.69
C ASP A 40 -3.59 2.61 7.13
N GLY A 41 -3.75 2.72 5.80
CA GLY A 41 -5.08 2.59 5.22
C GLY A 41 -5.33 3.32 3.91
N ASN A 42 -5.00 4.59 3.80
CA ASN A 42 -5.24 5.37 2.57
C ASN A 42 -4.11 5.30 1.54
N ASP A 43 -3.19 4.37 1.67
CA ASP A 43 -1.99 4.22 0.84
C ASP A 43 -2.27 4.25 -0.66
N TYR A 44 -3.30 3.51 -1.09
CA TYR A 44 -3.77 3.49 -2.48
C TYR A 44 -4.09 4.90 -2.98
N TYR A 45 -4.88 5.65 -2.21
CA TYR A 45 -5.36 6.98 -2.60
C TYR A 45 -4.26 8.03 -2.52
N ILE A 46 -3.31 7.88 -1.60
CA ILE A 46 -2.12 8.73 -1.54
C ILE A 46 -1.30 8.52 -2.82
N TRP A 47 -1.01 7.26 -3.19
CA TRP A 47 -0.26 7.01 -4.42
C TRP A 47 -1.01 7.45 -5.68
N GLU A 48 -2.32 7.22 -5.73
CA GLU A 48 -3.18 7.66 -6.83
C GLU A 48 -3.07 9.18 -7.03
N ALA A 49 -3.16 9.95 -5.93
CA ALA A 49 -3.17 11.41 -5.94
C ALA A 49 -1.81 12.05 -6.27
N ILE A 50 -0.70 11.41 -5.91
CA ILE A 50 0.64 11.96 -6.16
C ILE A 50 0.84 12.22 -7.66
N SER A 51 1.05 13.48 -8.00
CA SER A 51 1.34 13.96 -9.36
C SER A 51 2.57 14.87 -9.45
N HIS A 52 2.99 15.45 -8.33
CA HIS A 52 4.06 16.46 -8.26
C HIS A 52 5.46 15.85 -8.37
N ILE A 53 5.61 14.60 -7.99
CA ILE A 53 6.86 13.84 -8.08
C ILE A 53 6.71 12.60 -8.96
N THR A 54 7.84 12.15 -9.51
CA THR A 54 7.92 10.95 -10.34
C THR A 54 9.00 10.01 -9.77
N PRO A 55 8.68 9.20 -8.76
CA PRO A 55 9.63 8.27 -8.16
C PRO A 55 10.14 7.24 -9.17
N ARG A 56 11.43 6.92 -9.10
CA ARG A 56 12.01 5.79 -9.86
C ARG A 56 11.54 4.46 -9.31
N VAL A 57 11.42 4.39 -7.97
CA VAL A 57 10.95 3.22 -7.22
C VAL A 57 9.91 3.66 -6.21
N VAL A 58 8.83 2.90 -6.09
CA VAL A 58 7.79 3.06 -5.06
C VAL A 58 7.74 1.79 -4.21
N CYS A 59 7.80 1.97 -2.90
CA CYS A 59 7.48 0.96 -1.89
C CYS A 59 6.14 1.36 -1.27
N ILE A 60 5.18 0.45 -1.22
CA ILE A 60 3.84 0.75 -0.70
C ILE A 60 3.28 -0.44 0.07
N GLU A 61 2.61 -0.16 1.19
CA GLU A 61 1.95 -1.20 1.96
C GLU A 61 0.77 -1.80 1.17
N TYR A 62 0.65 -3.14 1.22
CA TYR A 62 -0.54 -3.86 0.75
C TYR A 62 -1.13 -4.71 1.86
N ASN A 63 -2.44 -4.89 1.84
CA ASN A 63 -3.10 -5.80 2.76
C ASN A 63 -2.84 -7.25 2.34
N GLY A 64 -1.80 -7.83 2.90
CA GLY A 64 -1.36 -9.19 2.59
C GLY A 64 -2.34 -10.29 3.03
N LYS A 65 -3.38 -9.98 3.81
CA LYS A 65 -4.44 -10.95 4.14
C LYS A 65 -5.39 -11.21 2.98
N LEU A 66 -5.43 -10.31 2.01
CA LEU A 66 -6.23 -10.49 0.80
C LEU A 66 -5.49 -11.37 -0.20
N PRO A 67 -6.13 -12.41 -0.76
CA PRO A 67 -5.48 -13.30 -1.72
C PRO A 67 -5.04 -12.54 -2.99
N PRO A 68 -4.03 -13.04 -3.72
CA PRO A 68 -3.39 -12.30 -4.81
C PRO A 68 -4.28 -12.03 -6.03
N ASP A 69 -5.35 -12.78 -6.21
CA ASP A 69 -6.37 -12.59 -7.25
C ASP A 69 -7.50 -11.64 -6.81
N CYS A 70 -7.55 -11.27 -5.53
CA CYS A 70 -8.55 -10.35 -4.99
C CYS A 70 -8.23 -8.92 -5.40
N GLU A 71 -9.19 -8.22 -5.99
CA GLU A 71 -9.11 -6.80 -6.25
C GLU A 71 -10.01 -6.04 -5.28
N TRP A 72 -9.39 -5.46 -4.26
CA TRP A 72 -10.11 -4.70 -3.24
C TRP A 72 -9.30 -3.49 -2.78
N VAL A 73 -10.00 -2.40 -2.51
CA VAL A 73 -9.47 -1.19 -1.88
C VAL A 73 -10.47 -0.75 -0.81
N MET A 74 -9.98 -0.42 0.37
CA MET A 74 -10.80 0.21 1.41
C MET A 74 -11.43 1.49 0.84
N PRO A 75 -12.74 1.76 1.07
CA PRO A 75 -13.32 3.04 0.70
C PRO A 75 -12.54 4.22 1.29
N TYR A 76 -12.34 5.27 0.51
CA TYR A 76 -11.60 6.44 0.97
C TYR A 76 -12.28 7.10 2.16
N ASP A 77 -11.52 7.33 3.20
CA ASP A 77 -11.90 8.14 4.35
C ASP A 77 -10.72 9.05 4.74
N GLY A 78 -10.84 10.36 4.46
CA GLY A 78 -9.79 11.33 4.76
C GLY A 78 -9.47 11.49 6.25
N GLY A 79 -10.30 10.95 7.15
CA GLY A 79 -10.07 10.92 8.58
C GLY A 79 -9.72 9.54 9.12
N HIS A 80 -9.46 8.57 8.25
CA HIS A 80 -9.17 7.19 8.65
C HIS A 80 -7.96 7.11 9.58
N VAL A 81 -8.13 6.34 10.65
CA VAL A 81 -7.07 5.92 11.56
C VAL A 81 -7.22 4.42 11.78
N TRP A 82 -6.12 3.68 11.64
CA TRP A 82 -6.13 2.23 11.80
C TRP A 82 -6.72 1.78 13.14
N GLN A 83 -7.66 0.86 13.07
CA GLN A 83 -8.43 0.36 14.22
C GLN A 83 -7.84 -0.93 14.84
N GLY A 84 -6.63 -1.32 14.44
CA GLY A 84 -5.99 -2.52 14.97
C GLY A 84 -6.50 -3.82 14.37
N ASN A 85 -7.22 -3.78 13.24
CA ASN A 85 -7.77 -4.94 12.53
C ASN A 85 -7.22 -5.03 11.09
N ASP A 86 -7.74 -5.94 10.29
CA ASP A 86 -7.31 -6.17 8.91
C ASP A 86 -8.18 -5.45 7.84
N TYR A 87 -9.07 -4.57 8.24
CA TYR A 87 -9.87 -3.74 7.34
C TYR A 87 -9.13 -2.42 7.04
N PHE A 88 -8.14 -2.46 6.18
CA PHE A 88 -7.34 -1.30 5.78
C PHE A 88 -6.71 -1.49 4.39
N GLY A 89 -6.29 -0.38 3.80
CA GLY A 89 -5.42 -0.35 2.63
C GLY A 89 -6.02 -0.91 1.35
N ALA A 90 -5.20 -1.62 0.60
CA ALA A 90 -5.56 -2.19 -0.68
C ALA A 90 -4.91 -3.57 -0.88
N SER A 91 -5.55 -4.42 -1.67
CA SER A 91 -4.97 -5.69 -2.11
C SER A 91 -3.78 -5.45 -3.07
N LEU A 92 -2.87 -6.43 -3.12
CA LEU A 92 -1.75 -6.38 -4.07
C LEU A 92 -2.23 -6.27 -5.52
N LYS A 93 -3.36 -6.91 -5.87
CA LYS A 93 -3.97 -6.84 -7.21
C LYS A 93 -4.46 -5.42 -7.56
N ALA A 94 -5.09 -4.74 -6.62
CA ALA A 94 -5.51 -3.35 -6.82
C ALA A 94 -4.30 -2.42 -7.01
N LEU A 95 -3.25 -2.59 -6.20
CA LEU A 95 -2.00 -1.82 -6.36
C LEU A 95 -1.26 -2.14 -7.66
N GLU A 96 -1.26 -3.40 -8.13
CA GLU A 96 -0.71 -3.77 -9.45
C GLU A 96 -1.40 -2.98 -10.56
N LYS A 97 -2.74 -2.89 -10.52
CA LYS A 97 -3.51 -2.13 -11.51
C LYS A 97 -3.22 -0.64 -11.45
N LEU A 98 -3.21 -0.06 -10.25
CA LEU A 98 -2.87 1.36 -10.07
C LEU A 98 -1.46 1.66 -10.57
N GLY A 99 -0.48 0.83 -10.19
CA GLY A 99 0.90 0.97 -10.64
C GLY A 99 1.01 0.99 -12.16
N ARG A 100 0.33 0.05 -12.83
CA ARG A 100 0.29 -0.01 -14.30
C ARG A 100 -0.32 1.24 -14.93
N GLN A 101 -1.41 1.77 -14.36
CA GLN A 101 -2.04 3.02 -14.81
C GLN A 101 -1.10 4.21 -14.67
N LYS A 102 -0.28 4.24 -13.61
CA LYS A 102 0.71 5.28 -13.34
C LYS A 102 2.05 5.08 -14.07
N GLY A 103 2.18 4.05 -14.91
CA GLY A 103 3.40 3.77 -15.68
C GLY A 103 4.46 3.00 -14.91
N TYR A 104 4.10 2.27 -13.87
CA TYR A 104 4.98 1.42 -13.08
C TYR A 104 4.73 -0.07 -13.31
N GLN A 105 5.77 -0.86 -13.09
CA GLN A 105 5.73 -2.31 -13.08
C GLN A 105 5.90 -2.80 -11.64
N LEU A 106 5.00 -3.66 -11.18
CA LEU A 106 5.21 -4.44 -9.95
C LEU A 106 6.44 -5.35 -10.18
N VAL A 107 7.41 -5.34 -9.26
CA VAL A 107 8.64 -6.12 -9.39
C VAL A 107 8.83 -7.15 -8.28
N GLY A 108 8.10 -7.03 -7.19
CA GLY A 108 8.16 -7.97 -6.09
C GLY A 108 7.47 -7.46 -4.83
N THR A 109 7.45 -8.31 -3.80
CA THR A 109 7.00 -7.98 -2.45
C THR A 109 8.07 -8.38 -1.44
N ASN A 110 8.02 -7.81 -0.24
CA ASN A 110 8.90 -8.26 0.82
C ASN A 110 8.45 -9.63 1.37
N ARG A 111 9.39 -10.34 2.00
CA ARG A 111 9.13 -11.68 2.55
C ARG A 111 8.14 -11.71 3.72
N THR A 112 7.94 -10.56 4.36
CA THR A 112 6.99 -10.45 5.47
C THR A 112 5.54 -10.31 4.99
N GLY A 113 5.32 -10.05 3.69
CA GLY A 113 3.99 -9.96 3.11
C GLY A 113 3.26 -8.66 3.48
N VAL A 114 4.02 -7.55 3.55
CA VAL A 114 3.51 -6.23 3.96
C VAL A 114 3.70 -5.19 2.86
N ASN A 115 4.87 -5.16 2.21
CA ASN A 115 5.22 -4.13 1.24
C ASN A 115 5.39 -4.68 -0.17
N ALA A 116 4.89 -3.95 -1.15
CA ALA A 116 5.06 -4.17 -2.58
C ALA A 116 6.02 -3.13 -3.17
N PHE A 117 6.81 -3.55 -4.15
CA PHE A 117 7.80 -2.70 -4.84
C PHE A 117 7.42 -2.53 -6.29
N PHE A 118 7.42 -1.28 -6.72
CA PHE A 118 7.14 -0.88 -8.09
C PHE A 118 8.29 -0.07 -8.63
N VAL A 119 8.63 -0.30 -9.90
CA VAL A 119 9.66 0.45 -10.63
C VAL A 119 9.03 1.04 -11.86
N ARG A 120 9.40 2.28 -12.22
CA ARG A 120 8.92 2.86 -13.48
C ARG A 120 9.18 1.91 -14.64
N ALA A 121 8.20 1.71 -15.51
CA ALA A 121 8.21 0.65 -16.52
C ALA A 121 9.44 0.75 -17.45
N GLU A 122 9.82 1.98 -17.86
CA GLU A 122 11.00 2.20 -18.70
C GLU A 122 12.33 1.86 -18.00
N LEU A 123 12.38 1.95 -16.67
CA LEU A 123 13.56 1.59 -15.88
C LEU A 123 13.59 0.10 -15.54
N ALA A 124 12.44 -0.56 -15.55
CA ALA A 124 12.30 -1.99 -15.23
C ALA A 124 12.62 -2.92 -16.40
N GLN A 125 12.57 -2.41 -17.62
CA GLN A 125 12.67 -3.21 -18.84
C GLN A 125 13.93 -4.11 -18.85
N GLY A 126 13.72 -5.41 -18.95
CA GLY A 126 14.79 -6.41 -19.02
C GLY A 126 15.57 -6.66 -17.71
N LYS A 127 15.18 -6.04 -16.60
CA LYS A 127 15.90 -6.14 -15.32
C LYS A 127 15.25 -7.10 -14.32
N PHE A 128 13.99 -7.43 -14.52
CA PHE A 128 13.23 -8.28 -13.60
C PHE A 128 12.62 -9.46 -14.32
N PRO A 129 12.46 -10.63 -13.66
CA PRO A 129 11.75 -11.75 -14.22
C PRO A 129 10.32 -11.37 -14.63
N ALA A 130 9.87 -11.87 -15.76
CA ALA A 130 8.51 -11.66 -16.23
C ALA A 130 7.72 -13.00 -16.15
N PRO A 131 6.38 -12.91 -15.94
CA PRO A 131 5.60 -11.73 -15.56
C PRO A 131 5.63 -11.51 -14.04
N ALA A 132 5.89 -10.27 -13.61
CA ALA A 132 5.69 -9.89 -12.23
C ALA A 132 4.23 -9.43 -12.07
N THR A 133 3.36 -10.35 -11.68
CA THR A 133 1.94 -10.11 -11.37
C THR A 133 1.70 -10.33 -9.88
N ALA A 134 0.59 -9.84 -9.36
CA ALA A 134 0.23 -10.06 -7.97
C ALA A 134 0.28 -11.56 -7.61
N GLU A 135 -0.23 -12.42 -8.49
CA GLU A 135 -0.27 -13.87 -8.29
C GLU A 135 1.12 -14.50 -8.19
N ASN A 136 2.11 -13.95 -8.90
CA ASN A 136 3.46 -14.53 -8.99
C ASN A 136 4.41 -14.02 -7.90
N VAL A 137 4.16 -12.81 -7.36
CA VAL A 137 5.07 -12.18 -6.39
C VAL A 137 4.47 -12.01 -5.00
N TYR A 138 3.23 -12.44 -4.80
CA TYR A 138 2.56 -12.37 -3.51
C TYR A 138 3.30 -13.18 -2.45
N ASN A 139 3.48 -12.56 -1.29
CA ASN A 139 3.87 -13.22 -0.05
C ASN A 139 2.77 -13.02 0.98
N ALA A 140 2.31 -14.11 1.59
CA ALA A 140 1.37 -14.03 2.71
C ALA A 140 2.03 -13.36 3.92
N PRO A 141 1.28 -12.57 4.72
CA PRO A 141 1.82 -11.88 5.87
C PRO A 141 2.37 -12.87 6.90
N GLN A 142 3.57 -12.57 7.41
CA GLN A 142 4.26 -13.41 8.38
C GLN A 142 4.35 -12.72 9.75
N TYR A 143 3.22 -12.24 10.25
CA TYR A 143 3.17 -11.58 11.57
C TYR A 143 3.50 -12.50 12.75
N THR A 144 3.53 -13.81 12.53
CA THR A 144 3.39 -14.80 13.61
C THR A 144 4.46 -15.86 13.68
N LYS A 145 5.67 -15.64 13.20
CA LYS A 145 6.71 -16.66 13.52
C LYS A 145 6.90 -16.87 15.03
N TRP A 146 6.40 -15.94 15.86
CA TRP A 146 6.58 -15.96 17.32
C TRP A 146 5.34 -15.58 18.15
N HIS A 147 4.22 -15.18 17.53
CA HIS A 147 2.97 -14.83 18.22
C HIS A 147 1.74 -15.37 17.48
N VAL A 148 0.80 -15.91 18.25
CA VAL A 148 -0.41 -16.58 17.75
C VAL A 148 -1.50 -15.58 17.29
N THR A 149 -1.29 -14.30 17.45
CA THR A 149 -2.30 -13.26 17.21
C THR A 149 -1.91 -12.37 16.03
N GLY A 150 -2.54 -12.57 14.88
CA GLY A 150 -2.62 -11.55 13.83
C GLY A 150 -3.66 -10.48 14.19
N HIS A 151 -3.84 -9.51 13.31
CA HIS A 151 -4.93 -8.53 13.46
C HIS A 151 -6.29 -9.25 13.48
N PRO A 152 -7.26 -8.81 14.30
CA PRO A 152 -8.63 -9.30 14.22
C PRO A 152 -9.18 -9.18 12.80
N SER A 153 -9.94 -10.17 12.32
CA SER A 153 -10.44 -10.16 10.96
C SER A 153 -11.80 -9.48 10.87
N GLU A 154 -11.89 -8.46 10.04
CA GLU A 154 -13.15 -7.82 9.64
C GLU A 154 -13.65 -8.34 8.28
N PHE A 155 -12.86 -9.19 7.62
CA PHE A 155 -13.25 -9.77 6.34
C PHE A 155 -13.97 -11.10 6.51
N CYS A 156 -15.04 -11.26 5.74
CA CYS A 156 -15.73 -12.52 5.54
C CYS A 156 -15.57 -12.96 4.09
N LEU A 157 -15.04 -14.14 3.85
CA LEU A 157 -14.95 -14.74 2.52
C LEU A 157 -16.25 -15.48 2.21
N LEU A 158 -17.11 -14.86 1.43
CA LEU A 158 -18.36 -15.45 0.94
C LEU A 158 -18.23 -15.82 -0.54
N GLY A 159 -18.21 -17.12 -0.83
CA GLY A 159 -18.25 -17.63 -2.20
C GLY A 159 -17.16 -17.07 -3.14
N GLY A 160 -15.94 -16.90 -2.64
CA GLY A 160 -14.81 -16.34 -3.40
C GLY A 160 -14.85 -14.82 -3.56
N ARG A 161 -15.74 -14.11 -2.89
CA ARG A 161 -15.77 -12.65 -2.81
C ARG A 161 -15.37 -12.19 -1.42
N VAL A 162 -14.58 -11.12 -1.36
CA VAL A 162 -14.26 -10.44 -0.12
C VAL A 162 -15.37 -9.44 0.17
N ALA A 163 -16.01 -9.56 1.33
CA ALA A 163 -16.96 -8.57 1.83
C ALA A 163 -16.51 -8.10 3.21
N ALA A 164 -16.69 -6.82 3.51
CA ALA A 164 -16.51 -6.31 4.87
C ALA A 164 -17.58 -6.93 5.78
N ASN A 165 -17.18 -7.24 7.02
CA ASN A 165 -18.13 -7.70 8.02
C ASN A 165 -18.95 -6.48 8.49
N ASP A 166 -20.23 -6.41 8.11
CA ASP A 166 -21.12 -5.27 8.39
C ASP A 166 -21.47 -5.09 9.87
N GLY A 167 -20.64 -5.59 10.78
CA GLY A 167 -20.67 -5.22 12.20
C GLY A 167 -22.01 -5.41 12.91
N ALA A 168 -22.81 -6.41 12.54
CA ALA A 168 -23.94 -6.82 13.36
C ALA A 168 -23.38 -7.49 14.61
N ALA A 169 -23.32 -6.75 15.71
CA ALA A 169 -23.07 -7.32 17.03
C ALA A 169 -24.12 -8.43 17.26
N PRO A 170 -23.73 -9.61 17.76
CA PRO A 170 -24.70 -10.61 18.16
C PRO A 170 -25.55 -10.01 19.26
N GLU A 171 -26.86 -9.96 19.04
CA GLU A 171 -27.81 -9.70 20.12
C GLU A 171 -27.58 -10.78 21.20
N ALA A 172 -27.23 -10.33 22.39
CA ALA A 172 -27.07 -11.19 23.55
C ALA A 172 -28.45 -11.77 23.92
N GLU A 173 -28.62 -13.08 23.78
CA GLU A 173 -29.65 -13.84 24.50
C GLU A 173 -29.24 -14.08 25.97
#